data_a0844fd1d7621bca383ae8cc80da5d68
#
_entry.id   a0844fd1d7621bca383ae8cc80da5d68
#
_cell.length_a   1.000
_cell.length_b   1.000
_cell.length_c   1.000
_cell.angle_alpha   90.00
_cell.angle_beta   90.00
_cell.angle_gamma   90.00
#
_symmetry.space_group_name_H-M   'P 1'
#
loop_
_entity.id
_entity.type
_entity.pdbx_description
1 polymer ?
#
loop_
_entity_poly.entity_id
_entity_poly.type
_entity_poly.pdbx_seq_one_letter_code
_entity_poly.pdbx_strand_id
1 'polypeptide(L)'
;YKRQELEEFFANVPEDFLWNDYYNHPNEPNHHVPFLFNYSSCPWLTQKWTRKICDKAYGDDVLGLCGNEDVGQMSAWYVLAAMGIHPVCPGNPRYEITSPVFESVEINLDTHFYSGKNFKIIAHNNSPQNIYIQSVSLNGKKLNRLWITHNEIVKGGVLEFDMGPKPTAMDELVF
;
A
#
# COMPACT_ATOMS: atom_id res chain seq x y z
N TYR A 1 -15.49 -17.96 -0.62
CA TYR A 1 -14.49 -19.02 -0.40
C TYR A 1 -13.07 -18.43 -0.33
N LYS A 2 -12.57 -17.82 -1.39
CA LYS A 2 -11.17 -17.34 -1.45
C LYS A 2 -10.83 -16.21 -0.44
N ARG A 3 -11.77 -15.38 -0.05
CA ARG A 3 -11.55 -14.31 0.93
C ARG A 3 -11.29 -14.88 2.32
N GLN A 4 -12.13 -15.81 2.77
CA GLN A 4 -12.02 -16.39 4.11
C GLN A 4 -10.72 -17.16 4.26
N GLU A 5 -10.32 -17.90 3.24
CA GLU A 5 -9.03 -18.59 3.19
C GLU A 5 -7.85 -17.62 3.28
N LEU A 6 -7.92 -16.46 2.60
CA LEU A 6 -6.89 -15.44 2.66
C LEU A 6 -6.85 -14.72 4.03
N GLU A 7 -8.02 -14.46 4.65
CA GLU A 7 -8.08 -13.92 6.01
C GLU A 7 -7.49 -14.90 7.04
N GLU A 8 -7.82 -16.18 6.95
CA GLU A 8 -7.28 -17.25 7.81
C GLU A 8 -5.77 -17.39 7.61
N PHE A 9 -5.30 -17.30 6.36
CA PHE A 9 -3.89 -17.32 6.02
C PHE A 9 -3.11 -16.21 6.78
N PHE A 10 -3.59 -14.95 6.73
CA PHE A 10 -2.95 -13.85 7.43
C PHE A 10 -3.15 -13.88 8.96
N ALA A 11 -4.26 -14.44 9.45
CA ALA A 11 -4.53 -14.52 10.88
C ALA A 11 -3.52 -15.39 11.64
N ASN A 12 -2.88 -16.33 10.95
CA ASN A 12 -1.91 -17.27 11.52
C ASN A 12 -0.44 -16.86 11.27
N VAL A 13 -0.20 -15.73 10.58
CA VAL A 13 1.15 -15.24 10.33
C VAL A 13 1.80 -14.76 11.63
N PRO A 14 3.04 -15.20 11.95
CA PRO A 14 3.82 -14.66 13.07
C PRO A 14 3.99 -13.14 12.98
N GLU A 15 4.14 -12.48 14.11
CA GLU A 15 4.24 -11.01 14.13
C GLU A 15 5.48 -10.44 13.46
N ASP A 16 6.56 -11.22 13.40
CA ASP A 16 7.81 -10.86 12.74
C ASP A 16 7.80 -11.06 11.20
N PHE A 17 6.74 -11.68 10.68
CA PHE A 17 6.59 -12.02 9.26
C PHE A 17 7.73 -12.86 8.67
N LEU A 18 8.55 -13.50 9.50
CA LEU A 18 9.61 -14.40 9.06
C LEU A 18 9.07 -15.72 8.49
N TRP A 19 9.96 -16.61 8.09
CA TRP A 19 9.64 -17.90 7.46
C TRP A 19 8.66 -18.73 8.31
N ASN A 20 7.50 -19.04 7.73
CA ASN A 20 6.41 -19.79 8.35
C ASN A 20 5.59 -20.53 7.27
N ASP A 21 4.57 -21.29 7.68
CA ASP A 21 3.70 -22.05 6.77
C ASP A 21 2.62 -21.20 6.08
N TYR A 22 2.60 -19.87 6.36
CA TYR A 22 1.63 -18.93 5.84
C TYR A 22 2.32 -17.85 5.01
N TYR A 23 2.04 -16.57 5.26
CA TYR A 23 2.67 -15.47 4.54
C TYR A 23 4.11 -15.23 4.99
N ASN A 24 5.04 -15.35 4.06
CA ASN A 24 6.46 -15.09 4.27
C ASN A 24 6.85 -13.79 3.57
N HIS A 25 7.03 -12.71 4.33
CA HIS A 25 7.43 -11.42 3.75
C HIS A 25 8.87 -11.44 3.21
N PRO A 26 9.83 -12.18 3.78
CA PRO A 26 11.18 -12.35 3.20
C PRO A 26 11.22 -12.98 1.80
N ASN A 27 10.09 -13.51 1.31
CA ASN A 27 10.00 -14.19 0.02
C ASN A 27 9.24 -13.34 -1.01
N GLU A 28 9.93 -12.72 -1.96
CA GLU A 28 9.41 -11.70 -2.89
C GLU A 28 8.20 -12.17 -3.73
N PRO A 29 8.10 -13.44 -4.15
CA PRO A 29 6.89 -13.90 -4.84
C PRO A 29 5.59 -13.69 -4.06
N ASN A 30 5.68 -13.51 -2.72
CA ASN A 30 4.53 -13.27 -1.86
C ASN A 30 4.16 -11.78 -1.73
N HIS A 31 4.99 -10.86 -2.21
CA HIS A 31 4.84 -9.42 -2.00
C HIS A 31 3.53 -8.82 -2.52
N HIS A 32 2.89 -9.45 -3.50
CA HIS A 32 1.59 -9.04 -4.03
C HIS A 32 0.40 -9.47 -3.16
N VAL A 33 0.57 -10.48 -2.29
CA VAL A 33 -0.54 -11.15 -1.58
C VAL A 33 -1.33 -10.20 -0.67
N PRO A 34 -0.72 -9.28 0.11
CA PRO A 34 -1.47 -8.35 0.96
C PRO A 34 -2.41 -7.42 0.19
N PHE A 35 -2.17 -7.20 -1.10
CA PHE A 35 -2.97 -6.32 -1.95
C PHE A 35 -4.19 -7.02 -2.58
N LEU A 36 -4.25 -8.35 -2.51
CA LEU A 36 -5.36 -9.13 -3.10
C LEU A 36 -6.73 -8.80 -2.46
N PHE A 37 -6.73 -8.28 -1.24
CA PHE A 37 -7.97 -7.84 -0.59
C PHE A 37 -8.62 -6.64 -1.29
N ASN A 38 -7.86 -5.81 -2.04
CA ASN A 38 -8.42 -4.73 -2.85
C ASN A 38 -9.38 -5.24 -3.94
N TYR A 39 -9.25 -6.51 -4.33
CA TYR A 39 -10.12 -7.19 -5.30
C TYR A 39 -11.26 -7.97 -4.63
N SER A 40 -11.50 -7.72 -3.36
CA SER A 40 -12.54 -8.39 -2.57
C SER A 40 -13.51 -7.38 -1.96
N SER A 41 -14.55 -7.88 -1.29
CA SER A 41 -15.48 -7.05 -0.52
C SER A 41 -14.89 -6.47 0.78
N CYS A 42 -13.62 -6.73 1.07
CA CYS A 42 -12.95 -6.32 2.31
C CYS A 42 -11.59 -5.62 2.04
N PRO A 43 -11.56 -4.53 1.24
CA PRO A 43 -10.32 -3.85 0.87
C PRO A 43 -9.56 -3.25 2.07
N TRP A 44 -10.25 -2.99 3.19
CA TRP A 44 -9.61 -2.56 4.44
C TRP A 44 -8.62 -3.57 5.01
N LEU A 45 -8.66 -4.84 4.59
CA LEU A 45 -7.66 -5.83 4.97
C LEU A 45 -6.33 -5.60 4.27
N THR A 46 -6.30 -5.10 3.03
CA THR A 46 -5.07 -4.58 2.44
C THR A 46 -4.46 -3.49 3.33
N GLN A 47 -5.26 -2.52 3.75
CA GLN A 47 -4.81 -1.41 4.59
C GLN A 47 -4.25 -1.89 5.93
N LYS A 48 -4.94 -2.83 6.58
CA LYS A 48 -4.52 -3.45 7.83
C LYS A 48 -3.19 -4.20 7.68
N TRP A 49 -3.09 -5.07 6.69
CA TRP A 49 -1.95 -5.96 6.58
C TRP A 49 -0.71 -5.25 6.04
N THR A 50 -0.85 -4.38 5.05
CA THR A 50 0.30 -3.59 4.56
C THR A 50 0.87 -2.69 5.65
N ARG A 51 0.02 -2.03 6.45
CA ARG A 51 0.46 -1.22 7.60
C ARG A 51 1.16 -2.09 8.66
N LYS A 52 0.61 -3.25 9.01
CA LYS A 52 1.22 -4.17 9.96
C LYS A 52 2.57 -4.69 9.47
N ILE A 53 2.71 -5.01 8.19
CA ILE A 53 3.97 -5.44 7.59
C ILE A 53 5.00 -4.30 7.65
N CYS A 54 4.63 -3.07 7.26
CA CYS A 54 5.53 -1.92 7.36
C CYS A 54 6.02 -1.68 8.80
N ASP A 55 5.17 -1.91 9.79
CA ASP A 55 5.48 -1.69 11.21
C ASP A 55 6.33 -2.81 11.83
N LYS A 56 6.16 -4.07 11.38
CA LYS A 56 6.72 -5.25 12.07
C LYS A 56 7.82 -5.96 11.31
N ALA A 57 7.82 -5.89 9.97
CA ALA A 57 8.79 -6.61 9.14
C ALA A 57 10.01 -5.74 8.77
N TYR A 58 10.00 -4.46 9.14
CA TYR A 58 11.06 -3.50 8.84
C TYR A 58 11.49 -2.75 10.10
N GLY A 59 12.76 -2.44 10.19
CA GLY A 59 13.37 -1.67 11.27
C GLY A 59 14.28 -0.58 10.73
N ASP A 60 14.81 0.25 11.63
CA ASP A 60 15.70 1.38 11.32
C ASP A 60 17.17 1.11 11.64
N ASP A 61 17.52 -0.14 11.91
CA ASP A 61 18.90 -0.57 12.19
C ASP A 61 19.55 -1.35 11.02
N VAL A 62 20.78 -1.80 11.23
CA VAL A 62 21.56 -2.55 10.22
C VAL A 62 20.89 -3.88 9.82
N LEU A 63 20.04 -4.45 10.70
CA LEU A 63 19.30 -5.68 10.50
C LEU A 63 17.80 -5.40 10.23
N GLY A 64 17.47 -4.19 9.81
CA GLY A 64 16.10 -3.71 9.63
C GLY A 64 15.29 -4.36 8.52
N LEU A 65 15.84 -5.30 7.77
CA LEU A 65 15.12 -6.12 6.80
C LEU A 65 14.85 -7.51 7.36
N CYS A 66 13.64 -8.02 7.21
CA CYS A 66 13.27 -9.37 7.67
C CYS A 66 13.82 -10.51 6.79
N GLY A 67 14.67 -10.20 5.81
CA GLY A 67 15.28 -11.15 4.88
C GLY A 67 16.38 -10.51 4.07
N ASN A 68 16.74 -11.13 2.94
CA ASN A 68 17.69 -10.55 2.01
C ASN A 68 17.06 -9.34 1.30
N GLU A 69 17.89 -8.38 0.88
CA GLU A 69 17.45 -7.19 0.14
C GLU A 69 16.90 -7.55 -1.26
N ASP A 70 17.47 -8.58 -1.88
CA ASP A 70 17.12 -9.11 -3.19
C ASP A 70 17.04 -8.04 -4.28
N VAL A 71 18.21 -7.41 -4.48
CA VAL A 71 18.44 -6.38 -5.52
C VAL A 71 17.54 -5.15 -5.36
N GLY A 72 17.19 -4.80 -4.13
CA GLY A 72 16.36 -3.64 -3.81
C GLY A 72 14.86 -3.92 -3.71
N GLN A 73 14.43 -5.17 -3.88
CA GLN A 73 13.00 -5.51 -3.85
C GLN A 73 12.37 -5.26 -2.48
N MET A 74 13.06 -5.62 -1.40
CA MET A 74 12.53 -5.44 -0.03
C MET A 74 12.38 -3.97 0.33
N SER A 75 13.42 -3.16 0.09
CA SER A 75 13.35 -1.71 0.33
C SER A 75 12.32 -1.02 -0.56
N ALA A 76 12.23 -1.40 -1.84
CA ALA A 76 11.24 -0.85 -2.77
C ALA A 76 9.82 -1.17 -2.33
N TRP A 77 9.57 -2.38 -1.82
CA TRP A 77 8.26 -2.75 -1.29
C TRP A 77 7.85 -1.84 -0.12
N TYR A 78 8.77 -1.68 0.85
CA TYR A 78 8.52 -0.81 2.00
C TYR A 78 8.24 0.63 1.56
N VAL A 79 9.11 1.22 0.76
CA VAL A 79 8.98 2.63 0.33
C VAL A 79 7.64 2.86 -0.37
N LEU A 80 7.28 2.00 -1.31
CA LEU A 80 6.04 2.15 -2.06
C LEU A 80 4.80 1.89 -1.19
N ALA A 81 4.79 0.81 -0.40
CA ALA A 81 3.67 0.50 0.49
C ALA A 81 3.48 1.59 1.57
N ALA A 82 4.59 2.10 2.15
CA ALA A 82 4.58 3.17 3.14
C ALA A 82 4.13 4.52 2.57
N MET A 83 4.35 4.77 1.27
CA MET A 83 3.78 5.94 0.57
C MET A 83 2.26 5.82 0.36
N GLY A 84 1.68 4.64 0.49
CA GLY A 84 0.25 4.39 0.29
C GLY A 84 -0.12 3.87 -1.10
N ILE A 85 0.86 3.46 -1.93
CA ILE A 85 0.64 2.90 -3.26
C ILE A 85 1.63 1.77 -3.55
N HIS A 86 1.23 0.75 -4.33
CA HIS A 86 2.15 -0.34 -4.70
C HIS A 86 1.78 -0.97 -6.04
N PRO A 87 2.73 -1.19 -6.97
CA PRO A 87 2.48 -1.95 -8.19
C PRO A 87 2.43 -3.45 -7.87
N VAL A 88 1.35 -4.12 -8.22
CA VAL A 88 1.12 -5.54 -7.88
C VAL A 88 1.45 -6.47 -9.04
N CYS A 89 1.27 -5.99 -10.26
CA CYS A 89 1.47 -6.78 -11.46
C CYS A 89 2.54 -6.12 -12.35
N PRO A 90 3.74 -6.72 -12.49
CA PRO A 90 4.77 -6.22 -13.40
C PRO A 90 4.24 -6.04 -14.82
N GLY A 91 4.54 -4.89 -15.42
CA GLY A 91 4.08 -4.54 -16.77
C GLY A 91 2.67 -3.93 -16.83
N ASN A 92 1.89 -3.97 -15.76
CA ASN A 92 0.65 -3.22 -15.65
C ASN A 92 0.94 -1.86 -14.98
N PRO A 93 0.71 -0.72 -15.64
CA PRO A 93 1.00 0.61 -15.09
C PRO A 93 -0.04 1.06 -14.05
N ARG A 94 -0.48 0.16 -13.19
CA ARG A 94 -1.46 0.36 -12.12
C ARG A 94 -0.78 0.19 -10.77
N TYR A 95 -1.11 1.07 -9.84
CA TYR A 95 -0.69 1.02 -8.44
C TYR A 95 -1.91 0.83 -7.56
N GLU A 96 -1.91 -0.21 -6.75
CA GLU A 96 -2.92 -0.43 -5.71
C GLU A 96 -2.74 0.57 -4.57
N ILE A 97 -3.83 1.07 -4.04
CA ILE A 97 -3.85 1.96 -2.88
C ILE A 97 -3.77 1.12 -1.61
N THR A 98 -2.89 1.55 -0.69
CA THR A 98 -2.70 0.95 0.63
C THR A 98 -2.91 1.99 1.73
N SER A 99 -2.59 1.65 2.97
CA SER A 99 -2.59 2.57 4.10
C SER A 99 -1.24 3.28 4.22
N PRO A 100 -1.12 4.59 3.91
CA PRO A 100 0.13 5.31 4.01
C PRO A 100 0.66 5.37 5.45
N VAL A 101 1.97 5.21 5.63
CA VAL A 101 2.64 5.36 6.93
C VAL A 101 2.94 6.84 7.21
N PHE A 102 3.30 7.59 6.16
CA PHE A 102 3.67 9.01 6.26
C PHE A 102 2.45 9.92 6.15
N GLU A 103 2.49 11.06 6.84
CA GLU A 103 1.46 12.11 6.71
C GLU A 103 1.50 12.78 5.34
N SER A 104 2.69 12.90 4.77
CA SER A 104 2.87 13.44 3.42
C SER A 104 4.12 12.91 2.75
N VAL A 105 4.03 12.74 1.43
CA VAL A 105 5.13 12.36 0.54
C VAL A 105 5.09 13.27 -0.68
N GLU A 106 6.24 13.72 -1.15
CA GLU A 106 6.38 14.45 -2.40
C GLU A 106 7.34 13.73 -3.33
N ILE A 107 6.85 13.38 -4.52
CA ILE A 107 7.62 12.77 -5.60
C ILE A 107 7.97 13.86 -6.60
N ASN A 108 9.25 14.21 -6.71
CA ASN A 108 9.73 15.13 -7.73
C ASN A 108 9.87 14.37 -9.06
N LEU A 109 9.20 14.87 -10.07
CA LEU A 109 9.17 14.26 -11.41
C LEU A 109 10.22 14.94 -12.30
N ASP A 110 10.96 14.14 -13.06
CA ASP A 110 11.88 14.68 -14.05
C ASP A 110 11.11 15.22 -15.26
N THR A 111 11.11 16.53 -15.41
CA THR A 111 10.39 17.23 -16.47
C THR A 111 10.97 17.02 -17.88
N HIS A 112 12.13 16.36 -18.02
CA HIS A 112 12.62 15.90 -19.31
C HIS A 112 11.80 14.72 -19.85
N PHE A 113 11.20 13.92 -18.97
CA PHE A 113 10.45 12.71 -19.34
C PHE A 113 8.95 12.84 -19.07
N TYR A 114 8.57 13.67 -18.08
CA TYR A 114 7.20 13.75 -17.60
C TYR A 114 6.61 15.16 -17.71
N SER A 115 5.31 15.24 -17.93
CA SER A 115 4.60 16.54 -18.04
C SER A 115 4.38 17.20 -16.68
N GLY A 116 4.31 16.44 -15.60
CA GLY A 116 4.19 16.94 -14.23
C GLY A 116 5.52 17.34 -13.63
N LYS A 117 5.49 18.21 -12.63
CA LYS A 117 6.68 18.60 -11.85
C LYS A 117 6.81 17.82 -10.55
N ASN A 118 5.69 17.60 -9.86
CA ASN A 118 5.64 16.82 -8.64
C ASN A 118 4.28 16.11 -8.50
N PHE A 119 4.31 15.03 -7.74
CA PHE A 119 3.10 14.33 -7.29
C PHE A 119 3.16 14.24 -5.77
N LYS A 120 2.11 14.69 -5.10
CA LYS A 120 2.01 14.65 -3.64
C LYS A 120 1.03 13.59 -3.19
N ILE A 121 1.35 12.94 -2.09
CA ILE A 121 0.45 12.07 -1.35
C ILE A 121 0.28 12.69 0.03
N ILE A 122 -0.96 12.92 0.45
CA ILE A 122 -1.29 13.54 1.74
C ILE A 122 -2.27 12.63 2.48
N ALA A 123 -1.97 12.29 3.72
CA ALA A 123 -2.82 11.47 4.58
C ALA A 123 -3.28 12.27 5.80
N HIS A 124 -4.47 12.85 5.68
CA HIS A 124 -5.11 13.58 6.78
C HIS A 124 -5.50 12.63 7.91
N ASN A 125 -5.31 13.07 9.16
CA ASN A 125 -5.63 12.31 10.37
C ASN A 125 -4.85 10.98 10.50
N ASN A 126 -3.75 10.81 9.77
CA ASN A 126 -2.94 9.59 9.83
C ASN A 126 -2.31 9.41 11.21
N SER A 127 -2.39 8.22 11.76
CA SER A 127 -1.77 7.86 13.04
C SER A 127 -1.64 6.33 13.16
N PRO A 128 -0.95 5.80 14.18
CA PRO A 128 -0.93 4.36 14.46
C PRO A 128 -2.32 3.75 14.69
N GLN A 129 -3.32 4.55 15.09
CA GLN A 129 -4.70 4.12 15.31
C GLN A 129 -5.59 4.33 14.07
N ASN A 130 -5.28 5.36 13.27
CA ASN A 130 -6.06 5.75 12.11
C ASN A 130 -5.43 5.16 10.83
N ILE A 131 -5.55 3.85 10.66
CA ILE A 131 -4.95 3.12 9.56
C ILE A 131 -5.91 2.84 8.40
N TYR A 132 -7.20 3.13 8.57
CA TYR A 132 -8.22 2.82 7.58
C TYR A 132 -8.62 4.06 6.78
N ILE A 133 -8.66 3.91 5.46
CA ILE A 133 -9.09 4.95 4.53
C ILE A 133 -10.61 5.16 4.68
N GLN A 134 -11.00 6.39 4.97
CA GLN A 134 -12.40 6.82 5.00
C GLN A 134 -12.82 7.39 3.66
N SER A 135 -11.92 8.13 3.00
CA SER A 135 -12.10 8.62 1.65
C SER A 135 -10.76 8.80 0.95
N VAL A 136 -10.77 8.78 -0.37
CA VAL A 136 -9.62 9.06 -1.21
C VAL A 136 -10.01 9.98 -2.35
N SER A 137 -9.17 10.96 -2.66
CA SER A 137 -9.37 11.86 -3.79
C SER A 137 -8.07 12.05 -4.59
N LEU A 138 -8.21 12.29 -5.88
CA LEU A 138 -7.12 12.65 -6.78
C LEU A 138 -7.43 14.02 -7.41
N ASN A 139 -6.58 14.99 -7.16
CA ASN A 139 -6.76 16.37 -7.62
C ASN A 139 -8.13 16.96 -7.23
N GLY A 140 -8.56 16.72 -5.98
CA GLY A 140 -9.83 17.17 -5.43
C GLY A 140 -11.08 16.41 -5.91
N LYS A 141 -10.91 15.37 -6.74
CA LYS A 141 -12.02 14.52 -7.18
C LYS A 141 -12.01 13.22 -6.40
N LYS A 142 -13.13 12.90 -5.73
CA LYS A 142 -13.30 11.63 -5.03
C LYS A 142 -13.08 10.46 -5.97
N LEU A 143 -12.28 9.49 -5.54
CA LEU A 143 -12.10 8.22 -6.24
C LEU A 143 -13.09 7.18 -5.67
N ASN A 144 -13.68 6.40 -6.57
CA ASN A 144 -14.47 5.22 -6.25
C ASN A 144 -13.71 3.92 -6.55
N ARG A 145 -12.38 3.99 -6.53
CA ARG A 145 -11.46 2.88 -6.81
C ARG A 145 -10.25 2.96 -5.88
N LEU A 146 -9.66 1.81 -5.57
CA LEU A 146 -8.45 1.71 -4.74
C LEU A 146 -7.20 1.47 -5.58
N TRP A 147 -7.07 2.20 -6.66
CA TRP A 147 -5.89 2.17 -7.51
C TRP A 147 -5.75 3.48 -8.30
N ILE A 148 -4.52 3.78 -8.69
CA ILE A 148 -4.17 4.88 -9.62
C ILE A 148 -3.23 4.36 -10.70
N THR A 149 -3.13 5.07 -11.81
CA THR A 149 -2.26 4.71 -12.92
C THR A 149 -0.95 5.49 -12.88
N HIS A 150 0.09 4.92 -13.48
CA HIS A 150 1.36 5.63 -13.69
C HIS A 150 1.16 6.96 -14.42
N ASN A 151 0.27 6.99 -15.43
CA ASN A 151 -0.06 8.22 -16.15
C ASN A 151 -0.67 9.33 -15.29
N GLU A 152 -1.40 8.97 -14.23
CA GLU A 152 -1.94 9.95 -13.29
C GLU A 152 -0.84 10.51 -12.39
N ILE A 153 0.11 9.68 -11.96
CA ILE A 153 1.26 10.10 -11.17
C ILE A 153 2.15 11.06 -11.98
N VAL A 154 2.55 10.67 -13.18
CA VAL A 154 3.53 11.45 -13.98
C VAL A 154 2.97 12.74 -14.59
N LYS A 155 1.68 12.94 -14.56
CA LYS A 155 1.05 14.23 -14.86
C LYS A 155 1.20 15.24 -13.71
N GLY A 156 1.58 14.77 -12.54
CA GLY A 156 1.60 15.55 -11.32
C GLY A 156 0.22 15.71 -10.69
N GLY A 157 0.21 16.24 -9.48
CA GLY A 157 -1.03 16.46 -8.75
C GLY A 157 -0.97 16.00 -7.30
N VAL A 158 -2.14 15.79 -6.71
CA VAL A 158 -2.26 15.44 -5.28
C VAL A 158 -3.22 14.27 -5.12
N LEU A 159 -2.74 13.21 -4.46
CA LEU A 159 -3.54 12.11 -3.94
C LEU A 159 -3.76 12.35 -2.45
N GLU A 160 -5.01 12.47 -2.03
CA GLU A 160 -5.37 12.78 -0.65
C GLU A 160 -6.18 11.66 -0.03
N PHE A 161 -5.84 11.31 1.19
CA PHE A 161 -6.53 10.34 2.03
C PHE A 161 -7.10 11.01 3.27
N ASP A 162 -8.33 10.67 3.64
CA ASP A 162 -8.84 10.82 4.99
C ASP A 162 -8.72 9.47 5.71
N MET A 163 -8.02 9.48 6.85
CA MET A 163 -7.74 8.27 7.61
C MET A 163 -8.60 8.22 8.87
N GLY A 164 -8.94 7.01 9.32
CA GLY A 164 -9.73 6.81 10.53
C GLY A 164 -9.47 5.48 11.23
N PRO A 165 -10.02 5.29 12.45
CA PRO A 165 -9.70 4.14 13.30
C PRO A 165 -10.50 2.87 12.98
N LYS A 166 -11.50 2.97 12.10
CA LYS A 166 -12.38 1.83 11.78
C LYS A 166 -12.49 1.64 10.27
N PRO A 167 -12.59 0.39 9.82
CA PRO A 167 -12.90 0.10 8.43
C PRO A 167 -14.17 0.82 7.98
N THR A 168 -14.15 1.36 6.78
CA THR A 168 -15.33 1.93 6.12
C THR A 168 -15.69 1.06 4.93
N ALA A 169 -16.96 0.70 4.80
CA ALA A 169 -17.46 0.11 3.58
C ALA A 169 -17.35 1.18 2.48
N MET A 170 -16.52 0.92 1.49
CA MET A 170 -16.46 1.76 0.30
C MET A 170 -17.51 1.22 -0.66
N ASP A 171 -18.76 1.70 -0.49
CA ASP A 171 -19.86 1.39 -1.40
C ASP A 171 -19.50 1.93 -2.79
N GLU A 172 -19.74 1.14 -3.83
CA GLU A 172 -19.49 1.50 -5.24
C GLU A 172 -18.00 1.47 -5.70
N LEU A 173 -17.14 0.64 -5.09
CA LEU A 173 -15.81 0.46 -5.64
C LEU A 173 -15.84 -0.14 -7.05
N VAL A 174 -15.15 0.50 -7.97
CA VAL A 174 -14.82 -0.06 -9.30
C VAL A 174 -13.49 -0.81 -9.20
N PHE A 175 -13.49 -2.12 -9.49
CA PHE A 175 -12.34 -3.00 -9.49
C PHE A 175 -11.54 -2.95 -10.79
#